data_556171416d66021696f9250c2eca420a
#
_entry.id   556171416d66021696f9250c2eca420a
#
_cell.length_a   1.000
_cell.length_b   1.000
_cell.length_c   1.000
_cell.angle_alpha   90.00
_cell.angle_beta   90.00
_cell.angle_gamma   90.00
#
_symmetry.space_group_name_H-M   'P 1'
#
loop_
_entity.id
_entity.type
_entity.pdbx_description
1 polymer ?
#
loop_
_entity_poly.entity_id
_entity_poly.type
_entity_poly.pdbx_seq_one_letter_code
_entity_poly.pdbx_strand_id
1 'polypeptide(L)'
;MRTIKLNIFCICLLTTLFSCKRNNNDEKKVFNINLDQNLTSLDPAFARNQNAIWMINQIFNGLVQVDKNLNTMPCIAKTWQVAEDGLSYTFNLRNDVFFQDDALFKNGKGRKVTAQDFAYSFYRLIDPKVASSGGWIFSDKVKDASSFVALNDSTFQIKLVKPFPAFINLLTAQYCSVVPKEVVEHYGKDFRNHPVGTGPFKFKYWKEDEVLVLLKNENYFEKDSAGKQMPFLDAVKATFINDKQSAFMNFLKKDLDFFYSVDGSYRDDILTKSGQMT
;
A
#
# COMPACT_ATOMS: atom_id res chain seq x y z
N MET A 1 -26.17 -68.44 -7.74
CA MET A 1 -25.98 -67.45 -6.64
C MET A 1 -24.52 -67.09 -6.34
N ARG A 2 -23.51 -67.80 -6.80
CA ARG A 2 -22.06 -67.45 -6.54
C ARG A 2 -21.46 -66.38 -7.47
N THR A 3 -21.96 -66.28 -8.68
CA THR A 3 -21.46 -65.32 -9.69
C THR A 3 -21.93 -63.86 -9.48
N ILE A 4 -23.10 -63.66 -8.86
CA ILE A 4 -23.63 -62.31 -8.58
C ILE A 4 -22.86 -61.60 -7.44
N LYS A 5 -22.39 -62.38 -6.42
CA LYS A 5 -21.63 -61.83 -5.30
C LYS A 5 -20.21 -61.38 -5.69
N LEU A 6 -19.60 -61.97 -6.72
CA LEU A 6 -18.27 -61.63 -7.20
C LEU A 6 -18.30 -60.32 -8.02
N ASN A 7 -19.37 -60.12 -8.79
CA ASN A 7 -19.52 -58.86 -9.60
C ASN A 7 -19.79 -57.62 -8.72
N ILE A 8 -20.52 -57.77 -7.59
CA ILE A 8 -20.76 -56.66 -6.65
C ILE A 8 -19.47 -56.28 -5.92
N PHE A 9 -18.61 -57.23 -5.60
CA PHE A 9 -17.32 -56.97 -4.94
C PHE A 9 -16.35 -56.23 -5.87
N CYS A 10 -16.31 -56.56 -7.18
CA CYS A 10 -15.51 -55.84 -8.15
C CYS A 10 -16.02 -54.39 -8.43
N ILE A 11 -17.33 -54.17 -8.41
CA ILE A 11 -17.89 -52.83 -8.62
C ILE A 11 -17.61 -51.91 -7.44
N CYS A 12 -17.63 -52.40 -6.19
CA CYS A 12 -17.26 -51.63 -5.01
C CYS A 12 -15.74 -51.29 -4.96
N LEU A 13 -14.88 -52.09 -5.58
CA LEU A 13 -13.43 -51.83 -5.60
C LEU A 13 -13.04 -50.79 -6.65
N LEU A 14 -13.86 -50.56 -7.73
CA LEU A 14 -13.61 -49.57 -8.75
C LEU A 14 -14.04 -48.15 -8.33
N THR A 15 -14.90 -48.00 -7.32
CA THR A 15 -15.38 -46.68 -6.88
C THR A 15 -14.43 -45.98 -5.90
N THR A 16 -13.43 -46.67 -5.38
CA THR A 16 -12.45 -46.06 -4.44
C THR A 16 -11.26 -45.35 -5.11
N LEU A 17 -11.14 -45.42 -6.43
CA LEU A 17 -10.01 -44.77 -7.15
C LEU A 17 -10.29 -43.34 -7.61
N PHE A 18 -11.47 -42.75 -7.32
CA PHE A 18 -11.80 -41.38 -7.73
C PHE A 18 -11.67 -40.35 -6.61
N SER A 19 -11.04 -40.68 -5.47
CA SER A 19 -10.88 -39.70 -4.40
C SER A 19 -9.42 -39.34 -4.17
N CYS A 20 -8.84 -38.58 -5.10
CA CYS A 20 -7.75 -37.67 -4.80
C CYS A 20 -7.66 -36.65 -5.96
N LYS A 21 -8.64 -35.80 -6.05
CA LYS A 21 -8.40 -34.49 -6.68
C LYS A 21 -7.49 -33.75 -5.69
N ARG A 22 -6.21 -33.89 -5.89
CA ARG A 22 -5.20 -33.05 -5.24
C ARG A 22 -5.59 -31.62 -5.57
N ASN A 23 -6.26 -30.92 -4.64
CA ASN A 23 -6.34 -29.50 -4.70
C ASN A 23 -4.89 -29.05 -4.78
N ASN A 24 -4.50 -28.52 -5.92
CA ASN A 24 -3.36 -27.64 -5.97
C ASN A 24 -3.72 -26.48 -5.03
N ASN A 25 -3.33 -26.60 -3.78
CA ASN A 25 -3.13 -25.44 -2.95
C ASN A 25 -2.04 -24.68 -3.67
N ASP A 26 -2.41 -23.70 -4.48
CA ASP A 26 -1.48 -22.69 -4.95
C ASP A 26 -0.87 -22.12 -3.66
N GLU A 27 0.39 -22.39 -3.46
CA GLU A 27 1.13 -21.96 -2.28
C GLU A 27 1.05 -20.44 -2.25
N LYS A 28 0.47 -19.87 -1.19
CA LYS A 28 0.25 -18.41 -1.10
C LYS A 28 1.60 -17.70 -1.15
N LYS A 29 1.69 -16.74 -2.04
CA LYS A 29 2.88 -15.90 -2.24
C LYS A 29 2.87 -14.77 -1.22
N VAL A 30 3.48 -15.01 -0.08
CA VAL A 30 3.61 -14.02 1.00
C VAL A 30 5.01 -13.42 0.93
N PHE A 31 5.11 -12.09 0.96
CA PHE A 31 6.38 -11.40 1.11
C PHE A 31 6.64 -11.11 2.59
N ASN A 32 7.69 -11.69 3.14
CA ASN A 32 8.07 -11.58 4.54
C ASN A 32 9.21 -10.57 4.67
N ILE A 33 8.99 -9.50 5.44
CA ILE A 33 9.98 -8.44 5.70
C ILE A 33 10.10 -8.23 7.20
N ASN A 34 11.30 -7.92 7.69
CA ASN A 34 11.49 -7.41 9.03
C ASN A 34 11.61 -5.89 9.04
N LEU A 35 10.92 -5.25 9.95
CA LEU A 35 11.07 -3.83 10.27
C LEU A 35 11.82 -3.75 11.60
N ASP A 36 12.93 -3.01 11.62
CA ASP A 36 13.83 -2.93 12.79
C ASP A 36 13.25 -2.10 13.95
N GLN A 37 12.14 -1.44 13.74
CA GLN A 37 11.41 -0.65 14.73
C GLN A 37 9.91 -0.80 14.54
N ASN A 38 9.17 -0.73 15.63
CA ASN A 38 7.72 -0.72 15.57
C ASN A 38 7.17 0.53 14.87
N LEU A 39 5.98 0.40 14.32
CA LEU A 39 5.26 1.52 13.69
C LEU A 39 4.53 2.33 14.76
N THR A 40 4.48 3.63 14.57
CA THR A 40 3.67 4.51 15.42
C THR A 40 2.29 4.77 14.82
N SER A 41 2.18 4.71 13.49
CA SER A 41 0.96 5.01 12.76
C SER A 41 1.01 4.47 11.34
N LEU A 42 -0.14 4.01 10.86
CA LEU A 42 -0.41 3.75 9.44
C LEU A 42 -1.25 4.87 8.80
N ASP A 43 -1.57 5.96 9.52
CA ASP A 43 -2.15 7.16 8.93
C ASP A 43 -1.10 7.93 8.12
N PRO A 44 -1.30 8.16 6.81
CA PRO A 44 -0.34 8.89 5.97
C PRO A 44 0.05 10.26 6.52
N ALA A 45 -0.84 10.97 7.20
CA ALA A 45 -0.55 12.27 7.80
C ALA A 45 0.58 12.26 8.83
N PHE A 46 0.99 11.06 9.31
CA PHE A 46 2.01 10.85 10.34
C PHE A 46 3.16 9.93 9.90
N ALA A 47 3.40 9.79 8.59
CA ALA A 47 4.45 8.95 8.00
C ALA A 47 5.87 9.51 8.27
N ARG A 48 6.39 9.35 9.51
CA ARG A 48 7.65 10.01 9.96
C ARG A 48 8.92 9.20 9.71
N ASN A 49 8.83 7.89 9.64
CA ASN A 49 10.00 7.02 9.51
C ASN A 49 9.87 6.06 8.33
N GLN A 50 11.00 5.50 7.90
CA GLN A 50 11.09 4.65 6.72
C GLN A 50 10.18 3.42 6.81
N ASN A 51 10.06 2.79 7.97
CA ASN A 51 9.22 1.61 8.16
C ASN A 51 7.74 1.93 7.94
N ALA A 52 7.26 3.05 8.50
CA ALA A 52 5.90 3.53 8.28
C ALA A 52 5.66 3.89 6.81
N ILE A 53 6.62 4.59 6.17
CA ILE A 53 6.57 4.96 4.76
C ILE A 53 6.40 3.73 3.86
N TRP A 54 7.19 2.66 4.09
CA TRP A 54 7.09 1.43 3.31
C TRP A 54 5.71 0.78 3.42
N MET A 55 5.15 0.70 4.62
CA MET A 55 3.84 0.07 4.83
C MET A 55 2.70 0.95 4.33
N ILE A 56 2.77 2.26 4.52
CA ILE A 56 1.79 3.21 4.00
C ILE A 56 1.73 3.16 2.47
N ASN A 57 2.87 3.06 1.78
CA ASN A 57 2.92 2.92 0.32
C ASN A 57 2.28 1.63 -0.20
N GLN A 58 2.12 0.59 0.65
CA GLN A 58 1.39 -0.61 0.26
C GLN A 58 -0.13 -0.43 0.37
N ILE A 59 -0.59 0.47 1.24
CA ILE A 59 -2.01 0.64 1.56
C ILE A 59 -2.64 1.80 0.79
N PHE A 60 -1.85 2.84 0.48
CA PHE A 60 -2.35 4.11 -0.07
C PHE A 60 -1.67 4.49 -1.38
N ASN A 61 -2.32 5.39 -2.13
CA ASN A 61 -1.76 6.05 -3.30
C ASN A 61 -2.03 7.56 -3.23
N GLY A 62 -1.19 8.34 -3.93
CA GLY A 62 -1.33 9.78 -4.14
C GLY A 62 -1.80 10.14 -5.55
N LEU A 63 -1.79 11.44 -5.86
CA LEU A 63 -2.02 11.93 -7.23
C LEU A 63 -0.97 11.41 -8.20
N VAL A 64 0.27 11.45 -7.78
CA VAL A 64 1.48 11.08 -8.54
C VAL A 64 2.34 10.14 -7.70
N GLN A 65 3.24 9.43 -8.35
CA GLN A 65 4.21 8.52 -7.75
C GLN A 65 5.57 8.69 -8.42
N VAL A 66 6.60 7.98 -7.95
CA VAL A 66 7.91 7.95 -8.59
C VAL A 66 8.13 6.62 -9.32
N ASP A 67 8.81 6.69 -10.46
CA ASP A 67 9.30 5.49 -11.14
C ASP A 67 10.64 5.00 -10.54
N LYS A 68 11.19 3.92 -11.08
CA LYS A 68 12.50 3.36 -10.67
C LYS A 68 13.68 4.32 -10.84
N ASN A 69 13.52 5.37 -11.64
CA ASN A 69 14.54 6.39 -11.91
C ASN A 69 14.27 7.67 -11.10
N LEU A 70 13.32 7.65 -10.16
CA LEU A 70 12.86 8.76 -9.35
C LEU A 70 12.18 9.88 -10.14
N ASN A 71 11.71 9.62 -11.36
CA ASN A 71 10.89 10.58 -12.10
C ASN A 71 9.45 10.56 -11.58
N THR A 72 8.85 11.74 -11.47
CA THR A 72 7.42 11.85 -11.15
C THR A 72 6.58 11.35 -12.30
N MET A 73 5.66 10.43 -12.01
CA MET A 73 4.75 9.82 -12.97
C MET A 73 3.30 9.81 -12.46
N PRO A 74 2.31 9.69 -13.36
CA PRO A 74 0.91 9.53 -12.99
C PRO A 74 0.67 8.37 -12.00
N CYS A 75 -0.31 8.57 -11.08
CA CYS A 75 -0.87 7.52 -10.24
C CYS A 75 -2.40 7.64 -10.28
N ILE A 76 -3.06 8.20 -9.24
CA ILE A 76 -4.51 8.45 -9.28
C ILE A 76 -4.84 9.62 -10.23
N ALA A 77 -3.97 10.61 -10.36
CA ALA A 77 -4.05 11.56 -11.47
C ALA A 77 -3.60 10.89 -12.76
N LYS A 78 -4.47 10.84 -13.76
CA LYS A 78 -4.16 10.36 -15.11
C LYS A 78 -3.23 11.34 -15.84
N THR A 79 -3.49 12.64 -15.68
CA THR A 79 -2.71 13.74 -16.25
C THR A 79 -2.79 14.96 -15.32
N TRP A 80 -1.87 15.89 -15.47
CA TRP A 80 -1.95 17.20 -14.84
C TRP A 80 -1.46 18.29 -15.78
N GLN A 81 -1.85 19.51 -15.47
CA GLN A 81 -1.44 20.73 -16.17
C GLN A 81 -1.04 21.78 -15.14
N VAL A 82 -0.02 22.55 -15.47
CA VAL A 82 0.42 23.71 -14.68
C VAL A 82 0.09 24.97 -15.49
N ALA A 83 -0.57 25.94 -14.85
CA ALA A 83 -0.86 27.22 -15.49
C ALA A 83 0.43 27.99 -15.85
N GLU A 84 0.39 28.85 -16.82
CA GLU A 84 1.56 29.62 -17.31
C GLU A 84 2.23 30.44 -16.20
N ASP A 85 1.45 30.94 -15.25
CA ASP A 85 1.94 31.68 -14.08
C ASP A 85 2.58 30.80 -13.02
N GLY A 86 2.50 29.46 -13.17
CA GLY A 86 3.02 28.49 -12.22
C GLY A 86 2.24 28.42 -10.89
N LEU A 87 1.07 29.06 -10.79
CA LEU A 87 0.30 29.17 -9.55
C LEU A 87 -0.80 28.12 -9.41
N SER A 88 -1.23 27.49 -10.50
CA SER A 88 -2.32 26.50 -10.46
C SER A 88 -1.88 25.17 -11.06
N TYR A 89 -2.08 24.10 -10.32
CA TYR A 89 -1.87 22.72 -10.73
C TYR A 89 -3.23 22.03 -10.85
N THR A 90 -3.64 21.63 -12.04
CA THR A 90 -4.93 21.00 -12.30
C THR A 90 -4.72 19.53 -12.68
N PHE A 91 -5.32 18.61 -11.93
CA PHE A 91 -5.19 17.17 -12.05
C PHE A 91 -6.49 16.56 -12.57
N ASN A 92 -6.40 15.75 -13.63
CA ASN A 92 -7.50 14.91 -14.10
C ASN A 92 -7.37 13.52 -13.51
N LEU A 93 -8.31 13.13 -12.67
CA LEU A 93 -8.28 11.85 -11.97
C LEU A 93 -8.73 10.70 -12.87
N ARG A 94 -8.22 9.51 -12.58
CA ARG A 94 -8.73 8.25 -13.11
C ARG A 94 -10.16 8.03 -12.62
N ASN A 95 -10.92 7.22 -13.35
CA ASN A 95 -12.30 6.90 -13.01
C ASN A 95 -12.49 5.45 -12.52
N ASP A 96 -11.40 4.70 -12.40
CA ASP A 96 -11.35 3.28 -12.04
C ASP A 96 -10.66 3.03 -10.69
N VAL A 97 -10.46 4.07 -9.87
CA VAL A 97 -9.86 3.96 -8.54
C VAL A 97 -10.95 3.97 -7.47
N PHE A 98 -10.91 2.96 -6.60
CA PHE A 98 -11.83 2.79 -5.48
C PHE A 98 -11.05 2.63 -4.18
N PHE A 99 -11.62 3.12 -3.08
CA PHE A 99 -11.13 2.74 -1.76
C PHE A 99 -11.32 1.25 -1.53
N GLN A 100 -10.50 0.68 -0.68
CA GLN A 100 -10.63 -0.70 -0.22
C GLN A 100 -11.95 -0.89 0.53
N ASP A 101 -12.50 -2.09 0.50
CA ASP A 101 -13.75 -2.42 1.20
C ASP A 101 -13.59 -2.21 2.71
N ASP A 102 -14.58 -1.54 3.32
CA ASP A 102 -14.66 -1.30 4.76
C ASP A 102 -16.14 -1.25 5.19
N ALA A 103 -16.42 -1.64 6.43
CA ALA A 103 -17.79 -1.69 6.98
C ALA A 103 -18.48 -0.32 7.02
N LEU A 104 -17.73 0.77 7.01
CA LEU A 104 -18.27 2.14 7.04
C LEU A 104 -18.77 2.61 5.67
N PHE A 105 -18.41 1.93 4.59
CA PHE A 105 -18.97 2.22 3.27
C PHE A 105 -20.33 1.53 3.06
N LYS A 106 -21.12 2.09 2.16
CA LYS A 106 -22.41 1.50 1.78
C LYS A 106 -22.23 0.04 1.36
N ASN A 107 -22.96 -0.86 2.02
CA ASN A 107 -22.88 -2.31 1.82
C ASN A 107 -21.46 -2.89 2.03
N GLY A 108 -20.62 -2.22 2.81
CA GLY A 108 -19.24 -2.65 3.05
C GLY A 108 -18.30 -2.55 1.84
N LYS A 109 -18.72 -1.88 0.74
CA LYS A 109 -17.97 -1.77 -0.50
C LYS A 109 -17.31 -0.41 -0.64
N GLY A 110 -16.01 -0.42 -0.92
CA GLY A 110 -15.25 0.80 -1.17
C GLY A 110 -15.86 1.62 -2.30
N ARG A 111 -16.07 2.91 -2.03
CA ARG A 111 -16.57 3.84 -3.02
C ARG A 111 -15.46 4.39 -3.92
N LYS A 112 -15.85 4.93 -5.05
CA LYS A 112 -14.94 5.61 -5.98
C LYS A 112 -14.24 6.80 -5.30
N VAL A 113 -12.96 6.99 -5.63
CA VAL A 113 -12.20 8.18 -5.25
C VAL A 113 -12.62 9.37 -6.09
N THR A 114 -12.77 10.52 -5.46
CA THR A 114 -13.14 11.78 -6.10
C THR A 114 -12.15 12.90 -5.77
N ALA A 115 -12.22 14.00 -6.48
CA ALA A 115 -11.42 15.18 -6.20
C ALA A 115 -11.66 15.76 -4.79
N GLN A 116 -12.87 15.57 -4.24
CA GLN A 116 -13.19 16.00 -2.89
C GLN A 116 -12.39 15.22 -1.83
N ASP A 117 -12.05 13.96 -2.09
CA ASP A 117 -11.21 13.17 -1.19
C ASP A 117 -9.78 13.72 -1.13
N PHE A 118 -9.23 14.19 -2.25
CA PHE A 118 -7.94 14.87 -2.27
C PHE A 118 -8.00 16.23 -1.56
N ALA A 119 -9.06 17.02 -1.75
CA ALA A 119 -9.23 18.28 -1.04
C ALA A 119 -9.25 18.06 0.48
N TYR A 120 -9.99 17.05 0.94
CA TYR A 120 -10.02 16.66 2.35
C TYR A 120 -8.64 16.18 2.85
N SER A 121 -8.00 15.27 2.12
CA SER A 121 -6.72 14.67 2.52
C SER A 121 -5.61 15.72 2.64
N PHE A 122 -5.56 16.67 1.70
CA PHE A 122 -4.53 17.70 1.72
C PHE A 122 -4.82 18.79 2.76
N TYR A 123 -6.11 19.11 2.97
CA TYR A 123 -6.48 19.99 4.08
C TYR A 123 -6.03 19.43 5.43
N ARG A 124 -6.15 18.12 5.68
CA ARG A 124 -5.67 17.48 6.91
C ARG A 124 -4.19 17.76 7.20
N LEU A 125 -3.36 17.93 6.16
CA LEU A 125 -1.92 18.17 6.34
C LEU A 125 -1.64 19.58 6.88
N ILE A 126 -2.52 20.54 6.61
CA ILE A 126 -2.39 21.93 7.08
C ILE A 126 -3.33 22.29 8.24
N ASP A 127 -4.23 21.40 8.63
CA ASP A 127 -5.13 21.62 9.75
C ASP A 127 -4.36 21.58 11.09
N PRO A 128 -4.30 22.67 11.85
CA PRO A 128 -3.61 22.69 13.14
C PRO A 128 -4.13 21.65 14.14
N LYS A 129 -5.41 21.24 14.01
CA LYS A 129 -6.03 20.22 14.89
C LYS A 129 -5.46 18.82 14.61
N VAL A 130 -5.08 18.52 13.39
CA VAL A 130 -4.44 17.26 13.00
C VAL A 130 -2.97 17.26 13.41
N ALA A 131 -2.30 18.41 13.33
CA ALA A 131 -0.88 18.58 13.63
C ALA A 131 0.00 17.59 12.85
N SER A 132 -0.30 17.45 11.55
CA SER A 132 0.40 16.51 10.65
C SER A 132 1.88 16.83 10.55
N SER A 133 2.72 15.79 10.58
CA SER A 133 4.14 15.91 10.27
C SER A 133 4.43 16.21 8.79
N GLY A 134 3.43 16.06 7.90
CA GLY A 134 3.51 16.36 6.47
C GLY A 134 3.15 17.79 6.10
N GLY A 135 2.77 18.65 7.06
CA GLY A 135 2.35 20.03 6.81
C GLY A 135 3.37 20.88 6.05
N TRP A 136 4.66 20.58 6.19
CA TRP A 136 5.77 21.27 5.49
C TRP A 136 5.65 21.22 3.96
N ILE A 137 4.95 20.23 3.40
CA ILE A 137 4.74 20.09 1.95
C ILE A 137 4.01 21.33 1.40
N PHE A 138 3.02 21.81 2.17
CA PHE A 138 2.17 22.93 1.77
C PHE A 138 2.52 24.25 2.47
N SER A 139 3.32 24.22 3.55
CA SER A 139 3.77 25.42 4.26
C SER A 139 4.39 26.42 3.29
N ASP A 140 4.02 27.71 3.41
CA ASP A 140 4.47 28.83 2.55
C ASP A 140 4.11 28.70 1.07
N LYS A 141 3.40 27.67 0.67
CA LYS A 141 3.04 27.40 -0.73
C LYS A 141 1.55 27.57 -0.99
N VAL A 142 0.69 27.26 -0.01
CA VAL A 142 -0.76 27.43 -0.12
C VAL A 142 -1.25 28.43 0.92
N LYS A 143 -2.40 29.07 0.65
CA LYS A 143 -2.97 30.06 1.55
C LYS A 143 -3.68 29.40 2.74
N ASP A 144 -4.61 28.52 2.45
CA ASP A 144 -5.48 27.82 3.40
C ASP A 144 -6.23 26.69 2.68
N ALA A 145 -7.28 26.15 3.30
CA ALA A 145 -8.14 25.11 2.71
C ALA A 145 -8.72 25.47 1.33
N SER A 146 -8.93 26.76 1.04
CA SER A 146 -9.47 27.22 -0.25
C SER A 146 -8.49 27.01 -1.42
N SER A 147 -7.25 26.66 -1.11
CA SER A 147 -6.23 26.32 -2.11
C SER A 147 -6.43 24.91 -2.71
N PHE A 148 -7.23 24.06 -2.09
CA PHE A 148 -7.52 22.68 -2.52
C PHE A 148 -8.94 22.60 -3.06
N VAL A 149 -9.09 22.64 -4.38
CA VAL A 149 -10.39 22.82 -5.03
C VAL A 149 -10.79 21.57 -5.83
N ALA A 150 -11.88 20.93 -5.45
CA ALA A 150 -12.54 19.95 -6.29
C ALA A 150 -13.44 20.70 -7.28
N LEU A 151 -13.00 20.84 -8.54
CA LEU A 151 -13.78 21.51 -9.59
C LEU A 151 -15.00 20.69 -10.01
N ASN A 152 -14.85 19.38 -9.97
CA ASN A 152 -15.88 18.35 -10.11
C ASN A 152 -15.32 17.03 -9.53
N ASP A 153 -16.06 15.91 -9.64
CA ASP A 153 -15.64 14.62 -9.07
C ASP A 153 -14.30 14.11 -9.60
N SER A 154 -13.90 14.47 -10.81
CA SER A 154 -12.71 13.95 -11.49
C SER A 154 -11.64 15.02 -11.76
N THR A 155 -11.85 16.28 -11.36
CA THR A 155 -10.89 17.36 -11.59
C THR A 155 -10.56 18.07 -10.29
N PHE A 156 -9.32 17.92 -9.86
CA PHE A 156 -8.78 18.52 -8.65
C PHE A 156 -7.77 19.61 -8.98
N GLN A 157 -7.80 20.71 -8.26
CA GLN A 157 -6.88 21.84 -8.46
C GLN A 157 -6.22 22.25 -7.15
N ILE A 158 -4.91 22.53 -7.22
CA ILE A 158 -4.14 23.13 -6.11
C ILE A 158 -3.71 24.53 -6.56
N LYS A 159 -3.96 25.54 -5.71
CA LYS A 159 -3.56 26.93 -5.94
C LYS A 159 -2.40 27.28 -5.01
N LEU A 160 -1.29 27.71 -5.59
CA LEU A 160 -0.11 28.18 -4.86
C LEU A 160 -0.15 29.70 -4.67
N VAL A 161 0.48 30.18 -3.61
CA VAL A 161 0.66 31.63 -3.36
C VAL A 161 1.85 32.21 -4.11
N LYS A 162 2.80 31.37 -4.55
CA LYS A 162 3.96 31.71 -5.37
C LYS A 162 4.37 30.53 -6.24
N PRO A 163 4.95 30.75 -7.42
CA PRO A 163 5.42 29.67 -8.27
C PRO A 163 6.49 28.82 -7.56
N PHE A 164 6.35 27.50 -7.67
CA PHE A 164 7.33 26.56 -7.15
C PHE A 164 7.49 25.38 -8.11
N PRO A 165 8.43 25.42 -9.07
CA PRO A 165 8.56 24.41 -10.14
C PRO A 165 8.71 22.97 -9.66
N ALA A 166 9.34 22.77 -8.51
CA ALA A 166 9.52 21.42 -7.92
C ALA A 166 8.28 20.92 -7.15
N PHE A 167 7.17 21.67 -7.14
CA PHE A 167 6.00 21.33 -6.32
C PHE A 167 5.42 19.95 -6.64
N ILE A 168 5.37 19.58 -7.92
CA ILE A 168 4.85 18.28 -8.33
C ILE A 168 5.61 17.12 -7.67
N ASN A 169 6.92 17.27 -7.48
CA ASN A 169 7.75 16.24 -6.85
C ASN A 169 7.43 16.07 -5.35
N LEU A 170 7.00 17.15 -4.67
CA LEU A 170 6.59 17.06 -3.26
C LEU A 170 5.32 16.21 -3.10
N LEU A 171 4.45 16.17 -4.12
CA LEU A 171 3.21 15.40 -4.10
C LEU A 171 3.43 13.88 -4.23
N THR A 172 4.65 13.43 -4.50
CA THR A 172 5.01 12.01 -4.47
C THR A 172 5.22 11.47 -3.06
N ALA A 173 5.31 12.37 -2.06
CA ALA A 173 5.49 11.98 -0.67
C ALA A 173 4.22 11.29 -0.12
N GLN A 174 4.40 10.29 0.73
CA GLN A 174 3.35 9.46 1.32
C GLN A 174 2.28 10.28 2.06
N TYR A 175 2.66 11.42 2.60
CA TYR A 175 1.74 12.38 3.22
C TYR A 175 0.61 12.81 2.27
N CYS A 176 0.89 12.86 0.95
CA CYS A 176 -0.05 13.24 -0.08
C CYS A 176 -0.95 12.10 -0.56
N SER A 177 -1.04 11.02 0.21
CA SER A 177 -1.97 9.92 -0.05
C SER A 177 -3.41 10.34 0.18
N VAL A 178 -4.32 9.79 -0.65
CA VAL A 178 -5.76 10.00 -0.47
C VAL A 178 -6.32 9.10 0.62
N VAL A 179 -7.17 9.66 1.47
CA VAL A 179 -7.86 8.94 2.55
C VAL A 179 -9.37 9.20 2.50
N PRO A 180 -10.22 8.23 2.87
CA PRO A 180 -11.67 8.40 2.90
C PRO A 180 -12.09 9.17 4.14
N LYS A 181 -12.76 10.32 3.94
CA LYS A 181 -13.18 11.23 5.01
C LYS A 181 -14.00 10.50 6.09
N GLU A 182 -14.99 9.72 5.68
CA GLU A 182 -15.92 9.02 6.58
C GLU A 182 -15.22 8.03 7.51
N VAL A 183 -14.18 7.36 7.03
CA VAL A 183 -13.40 6.41 7.83
C VAL A 183 -12.49 7.16 8.80
N VAL A 184 -11.81 8.20 8.32
CA VAL A 184 -10.93 9.02 9.15
C VAL A 184 -11.72 9.70 10.28
N GLU A 185 -12.91 10.26 9.98
CA GLU A 185 -13.75 10.94 10.98
C GLU A 185 -14.35 9.96 11.99
N HIS A 186 -14.70 8.75 11.56
CA HIS A 186 -15.21 7.72 12.45
C HIS A 186 -14.18 7.26 13.48
N TYR A 187 -12.96 6.92 13.02
CA TYR A 187 -11.91 6.40 13.89
C TYR A 187 -11.09 7.50 14.58
N GLY A 188 -11.11 8.74 14.06
CA GLY A 188 -10.32 9.82 14.62
C GLY A 188 -8.84 9.45 14.78
N LYS A 189 -8.31 9.49 16.01
CA LYS A 189 -6.91 9.12 16.30
C LYS A 189 -6.62 7.64 16.08
N ASP A 190 -7.63 6.78 16.17
CA ASP A 190 -7.46 5.34 15.96
C ASP A 190 -7.42 4.94 14.49
N PHE A 191 -7.60 5.89 13.55
CA PHE A 191 -7.36 5.67 12.12
C PHE A 191 -5.94 5.14 11.86
N ARG A 192 -4.98 5.43 12.75
CA ARG A 192 -3.62 4.86 12.71
C ARG A 192 -3.60 3.32 12.65
N ASN A 193 -4.60 2.65 13.22
CA ASN A 193 -4.75 1.18 13.30
C ASN A 193 -5.87 0.64 12.39
N HIS A 194 -6.61 1.52 11.71
CA HIS A 194 -7.73 1.20 10.85
C HIS A 194 -7.55 1.85 9.46
N PRO A 195 -6.38 1.68 8.82
CA PRO A 195 -6.10 2.34 7.55
C PRO A 195 -6.97 1.74 6.45
N VAL A 196 -7.62 2.61 5.67
CA VAL A 196 -8.35 2.26 4.45
C VAL A 196 -7.83 3.16 3.34
N GLY A 197 -7.21 2.55 2.34
CA GLY A 197 -6.60 3.26 1.21
C GLY A 197 -7.07 2.76 -0.13
N THR A 198 -6.24 2.99 -1.14
CA THR A 198 -6.47 2.59 -2.54
C THR A 198 -5.38 1.65 -3.05
N GLY A 199 -4.38 1.37 -2.23
CA GLY A 199 -3.14 0.71 -2.61
C GLY A 199 -3.27 -0.78 -2.95
N PRO A 200 -2.14 -1.38 -3.38
CA PRO A 200 -2.09 -2.78 -3.81
C PRO A 200 -2.40 -3.78 -2.70
N PHE A 201 -2.20 -3.41 -1.46
CA PHE A 201 -2.53 -4.25 -0.32
C PHE A 201 -3.47 -3.54 0.64
N LYS A 202 -4.36 -4.31 1.28
CA LYS A 202 -5.31 -3.85 2.30
C LYS A 202 -4.90 -4.35 3.67
N PHE A 203 -5.15 -3.54 4.67
CA PHE A 203 -4.90 -3.85 6.07
C PHE A 203 -5.70 -5.08 6.50
N LYS A 204 -5.03 -6.01 7.19
CA LYS A 204 -5.69 -7.17 7.81
C LYS A 204 -5.69 -7.05 9.33
N TYR A 205 -4.51 -6.95 9.93
CA TYR A 205 -4.33 -6.67 11.36
C TYR A 205 -2.89 -6.23 11.64
N TRP A 206 -2.73 -5.53 12.74
CA TRP A 206 -1.45 -5.14 13.28
C TRP A 206 -1.46 -5.45 14.79
N LYS A 207 -0.52 -6.28 15.22
CA LYS A 207 -0.18 -6.52 16.62
C LYS A 207 1.14 -5.84 16.89
N GLU A 208 1.10 -4.80 17.72
CA GLU A 208 2.27 -3.96 18.02
C GLU A 208 3.41 -4.85 18.54
N ASP A 209 4.65 -4.52 18.15
CA ASP A 209 5.88 -5.26 18.46
C ASP A 209 5.97 -6.71 17.95
N GLU A 210 4.94 -7.23 17.26
CA GLU A 210 4.94 -8.61 16.78
C GLU A 210 4.82 -8.70 15.25
N VAL A 211 3.71 -8.25 14.70
CA VAL A 211 3.43 -8.48 13.27
C VAL A 211 2.39 -7.52 12.70
N LEU A 212 2.63 -7.07 11.48
CA LEU A 212 1.65 -6.43 10.60
C LEU A 212 1.39 -7.34 9.41
N VAL A 213 0.12 -7.56 9.08
CA VAL A 213 -0.29 -8.34 7.90
C VAL A 213 -1.16 -7.49 7.00
N LEU A 214 -0.75 -7.42 5.75
CA LEU A 214 -1.49 -6.79 4.65
C LEU A 214 -1.88 -7.89 3.65
N LEU A 215 -3.11 -7.89 3.17
CA LEU A 215 -3.61 -8.82 2.17
C LEU A 215 -3.75 -8.13 0.82
N LYS A 216 -3.61 -8.87 -0.26
CA LYS A 216 -3.84 -8.42 -1.61
C LYS A 216 -5.16 -7.64 -1.73
N ASN A 217 -5.13 -6.52 -2.42
CA ASN A 217 -6.30 -5.80 -2.89
C ASN A 217 -6.67 -6.32 -4.29
N GLU A 218 -7.70 -7.18 -4.36
CA GLU A 218 -8.14 -7.78 -5.63
C GLU A 218 -8.67 -6.73 -6.62
N ASN A 219 -9.08 -5.56 -6.12
CA ASN A 219 -9.63 -4.46 -6.91
C ASN A 219 -8.60 -3.36 -7.19
N TYR A 220 -7.31 -3.63 -7.02
CA TYR A 220 -6.27 -2.63 -7.30
C TYR A 220 -6.29 -2.23 -8.77
N PHE A 221 -6.17 -0.95 -9.06
CA PHE A 221 -6.39 -0.40 -10.40
C PHE A 221 -5.20 -0.56 -11.36
N GLU A 222 -4.00 -0.82 -10.86
CA GLU A 222 -2.81 -0.95 -11.71
C GLU A 222 -2.67 -2.34 -12.32
N LYS A 223 -2.13 -2.35 -13.55
CA LYS A 223 -1.74 -3.54 -14.29
C LYS A 223 -0.29 -3.43 -14.72
N ASP A 224 0.37 -4.55 -14.90
CA ASP A 224 1.70 -4.59 -15.49
C ASP A 224 1.68 -4.26 -17.00
N SER A 225 2.85 -4.22 -17.61
CA SER A 225 3.01 -3.95 -19.05
C SER A 225 2.34 -4.98 -19.96
N ALA A 226 2.05 -6.18 -19.46
CA ALA A 226 1.32 -7.25 -20.15
C ALA A 226 -0.20 -7.20 -19.90
N GLY A 227 -0.68 -6.20 -19.14
CA GLY A 227 -2.10 -6.04 -18.79
C GLY A 227 -2.58 -6.94 -17.66
N LYS A 228 -1.68 -7.64 -16.95
CA LYS A 228 -2.01 -8.51 -15.83
C LYS A 228 -2.24 -7.68 -14.57
N GLN A 229 -3.31 -8.00 -13.84
CA GLN A 229 -3.70 -7.31 -12.61
C GLN A 229 -2.64 -7.44 -11.52
N MET A 230 -2.24 -6.32 -10.94
CA MET A 230 -1.35 -6.26 -9.77
C MET A 230 -2.15 -6.21 -8.46
N PRO A 231 -1.55 -6.53 -7.30
CA PRO A 231 -0.22 -7.09 -7.13
C PRO A 231 -0.20 -8.62 -7.40
N PHE A 232 1.01 -9.18 -7.60
CA PHE A 232 1.19 -10.62 -7.83
C PHE A 232 1.35 -11.44 -6.56
N LEU A 233 1.63 -10.77 -5.44
CA LEU A 233 1.71 -11.36 -4.11
C LEU A 233 0.32 -11.41 -3.48
N ASP A 234 0.08 -12.42 -2.63
CA ASP A 234 -1.17 -12.59 -1.91
C ASP A 234 -1.19 -11.81 -0.59
N ALA A 235 -0.01 -11.58 0.00
CA ALA A 235 0.13 -10.86 1.25
C ALA A 235 1.54 -10.28 1.43
N VAL A 236 1.63 -9.26 2.31
CA VAL A 236 2.86 -8.78 2.91
C VAL A 236 2.76 -9.01 4.41
N LYS A 237 3.78 -9.65 4.98
CA LYS A 237 3.91 -9.88 6.43
C LYS A 237 5.17 -9.16 6.92
N ALA A 238 4.99 -8.17 7.79
CA ALA A 238 6.09 -7.46 8.43
C ALA A 238 6.20 -7.88 9.90
N THR A 239 7.38 -8.30 10.32
CA THR A 239 7.75 -8.60 11.72
C THR A 239 8.55 -7.43 12.31
N PHE A 240 8.67 -7.35 13.63
CA PHE A 240 9.36 -6.27 14.34
C PHE A 240 10.49 -6.82 15.21
N ILE A 241 11.54 -7.34 14.57
CA ILE A 241 12.71 -7.90 15.26
C ILE A 241 13.76 -6.79 15.34
N ASN A 242 13.96 -6.21 16.54
CA ASN A 242 14.88 -5.10 16.75
C ASN A 242 16.36 -5.55 16.78
N ASP A 243 16.62 -6.78 17.22
CA ASP A 243 17.96 -7.34 17.25
C ASP A 243 18.44 -7.72 15.85
N LYS A 244 19.47 -7.02 15.37
CA LYS A 244 19.99 -7.17 14.00
C LYS A 244 20.51 -8.58 13.72
N GLN A 245 21.13 -9.22 14.71
CA GLN A 245 21.66 -10.57 14.56
C GLN A 245 20.52 -11.57 14.40
N SER A 246 19.49 -11.48 15.25
CA SER A 246 18.30 -12.32 15.14
C SER A 246 17.57 -12.14 13.80
N ALA A 247 17.43 -10.89 13.34
CA ALA A 247 16.81 -10.58 12.05
C ALA A 247 17.65 -11.16 10.88
N PHE A 248 18.97 -11.04 10.91
CA PHE A 248 19.87 -11.63 9.94
C PHE A 248 19.78 -13.16 9.91
N MET A 249 19.77 -13.81 11.10
CA MET A 249 19.59 -15.27 11.17
C MET A 249 18.26 -15.76 10.60
N ASN A 250 17.16 -15.00 10.78
CA ASN A 250 15.87 -15.30 10.13
C ASN A 250 15.95 -15.16 8.60
N PHE A 251 16.70 -14.16 8.11
CA PHE A 251 16.94 -14.03 6.66
C PHE A 251 17.71 -15.24 6.10
N LEU A 252 18.79 -15.66 6.75
CA LEU A 252 19.57 -16.84 6.34
C LEU A 252 18.74 -18.14 6.37
N LYS A 253 17.78 -18.25 7.29
CA LYS A 253 16.82 -19.38 7.35
C LYS A 253 15.73 -19.29 6.28
N LYS A 254 15.67 -18.22 5.48
CA LYS A 254 14.62 -17.93 4.50
C LYS A 254 13.24 -17.69 5.12
N ASP A 255 13.19 -17.29 6.39
CA ASP A 255 11.97 -16.83 7.04
C ASP A 255 11.61 -15.39 6.64
N LEU A 256 12.59 -14.66 6.08
CA LEU A 256 12.46 -13.32 5.49
C LEU A 256 12.89 -13.35 4.02
N ASP A 257 12.13 -12.67 3.16
CA ASP A 257 12.42 -12.53 1.72
C ASP A 257 13.32 -11.33 1.42
N PHE A 258 13.41 -10.39 2.36
CA PHE A 258 14.20 -9.18 2.20
C PHE A 258 14.83 -8.76 3.54
N PHE A 259 16.08 -8.42 3.48
CA PHE A 259 16.84 -7.88 4.60
C PHE A 259 17.60 -6.63 4.15
N TYR A 260 17.34 -5.52 4.80
CA TYR A 260 18.05 -4.26 4.59
C TYR A 260 18.99 -3.99 5.78
N SER A 261 19.98 -3.14 5.61
CA SER A 261 20.89 -2.77 6.70
C SER A 261 21.79 -3.91 7.22
N VAL A 262 22.40 -4.64 6.28
CA VAL A 262 23.40 -5.66 6.62
C VAL A 262 24.57 -4.99 7.34
N ASP A 263 24.89 -5.46 8.55
CA ASP A 263 26.09 -5.03 9.26
C ASP A 263 27.35 -5.56 8.59
N GLY A 264 28.41 -4.75 8.57
CA GLY A 264 29.69 -5.13 7.94
C GLY A 264 30.34 -6.39 8.53
N SER A 265 29.99 -6.76 9.77
CA SER A 265 30.45 -7.98 10.42
C SER A 265 29.94 -9.27 9.77
N TYR A 266 28.81 -9.21 9.05
CA TYR A 266 28.23 -10.35 8.32
C TYR A 266 28.71 -10.48 6.86
N ARG A 267 29.67 -9.63 6.46
CA ARG A 267 30.17 -9.62 5.09
C ARG A 267 30.64 -11.01 4.62
N ASP A 268 31.39 -11.70 5.45
CA ASP A 268 32.00 -12.99 5.10
C ASP A 268 30.98 -14.14 5.10
N ASP A 269 29.78 -13.92 5.68
CA ASP A 269 28.66 -14.87 5.64
C ASP A 269 27.85 -14.73 4.34
N ILE A 270 27.93 -13.57 3.66
CA ILE A 270 27.10 -13.24 2.49
C ILE A 270 27.92 -13.19 1.20
N LEU A 271 29.21 -12.84 1.32
CA LEU A 271 30.07 -12.64 0.17
C LEU A 271 31.22 -13.64 0.16
N THR A 272 31.51 -14.16 -1.00
CA THR A 272 32.76 -14.86 -1.26
C THR A 272 33.95 -13.89 -1.17
N LYS A 273 35.18 -14.42 -1.11
CA LYS A 273 36.41 -13.60 -1.18
C LYS A 273 36.51 -12.76 -2.45
N SER A 274 35.82 -13.15 -3.51
CA SER A 274 35.72 -12.41 -4.78
C SER A 274 34.60 -11.35 -4.79
N GLY A 275 33.85 -11.19 -3.70
CA GLY A 275 32.75 -10.20 -3.57
C GLY A 275 31.44 -10.62 -4.24
N GLN A 276 31.29 -11.89 -4.61
CA GLN A 276 30.03 -12.45 -5.12
C GLN A 276 29.15 -12.91 -3.97
N MET A 277 27.84 -12.86 -4.14
CA MET A 277 26.90 -13.42 -3.15
C MET A 277 27.05 -14.95 -3.08
N THR A 278 27.05 -15.49 -1.86
CA THR A 278 27.13 -16.93 -1.57
C THR A 278 25.79 -17.63 -1.80
#